data_e8ba6ef5d8f486aada048d6fdd723ef3
#
_entry.id   e8ba6ef5d8f486aada048d6fdd723ef3
#
_cell.length_a   1.000
_cell.length_b   1.000
_cell.length_c   1.000
_cell.angle_alpha   90.00
_cell.angle_beta   90.00
_cell.angle_gamma   90.00
#
_symmetry.space_group_name_H-M   'P 1'
#
loop_
_entity.id
_entity.type
_entity.pdbx_description
1 polymer ?
#
loop_
_entity_poly.entity_id
_entity_poly.type
_entity_poly.pdbx_seq_one_letter_code
_entity_poly.pdbx_strand_id
1 'polypeptide(L)'
;MNKDMVGNIRPIIGVNGEAQSGKDTVANMISYIIRNNRFRADYRTWSIKWDKPGMNKVDSSITHFGDFPKDICSKVFNIPRDFFDNIEYKERKYYLMDLGVFVDINRIGEDYIIANHSILATSPLAALLMTYDNKVAITLRTMMQYVGTEIGRNRISENCWVTATINTAIDARSKHGYCIIPDVRFANESDVIRRQNNGYVIKVIRDTAKDNKSRNPNHASEVFIDVEYDFLIENNGNKFQLFHKVLNLVNDKIFSTSLRGNNKD
;
A
#
# COMPACT_ATOMS: atom_id res chain seq x y z
N MET A 1 0.05 -38.83 -11.42
CA MET A 1 -0.56 -37.94 -10.40
C MET A 1 -1.10 -36.74 -11.15
N ASN A 2 -2.41 -36.67 -11.30
CA ASN A 2 -3.12 -35.75 -12.19
C ASN A 2 -2.78 -34.28 -11.88
N LYS A 3 -2.28 -33.57 -12.90
CA LYS A 3 -2.03 -32.12 -12.89
C LYS A 3 -3.31 -31.26 -12.71
N ASP A 4 -4.49 -31.87 -12.75
CA ASP A 4 -5.79 -31.23 -12.85
C ASP A 4 -6.56 -31.12 -11.53
N MET A 5 -5.99 -31.59 -10.40
CA MET A 5 -6.67 -31.57 -9.09
C MET A 5 -6.16 -30.53 -8.10
N VAL A 6 -5.20 -29.66 -8.47
CA VAL A 6 -4.98 -28.43 -7.69
C VAL A 6 -5.98 -27.42 -8.22
N GLY A 7 -7.21 -27.51 -7.70
CA GLY A 7 -8.30 -26.63 -8.08
C GLY A 7 -7.84 -25.18 -8.21
N ASN A 8 -8.37 -24.48 -9.19
CA ASN A 8 -8.14 -23.11 -9.65
C ASN A 8 -8.29 -22.05 -8.51
N ILE A 9 -7.56 -22.22 -7.41
CA ILE A 9 -7.52 -21.23 -6.33
C ILE A 9 -6.75 -20.03 -6.86
N ARG A 10 -7.47 -18.94 -7.09
CA ARG A 10 -6.92 -17.66 -7.55
C ARG A 10 -7.17 -16.63 -6.46
N PRO A 11 -6.28 -16.50 -5.46
CA PRO A 11 -6.54 -15.65 -4.30
C PRO A 11 -6.33 -14.17 -4.59
N ILE A 12 -7.10 -13.33 -3.86
CA ILE A 12 -6.74 -11.94 -3.59
C ILE A 12 -6.30 -11.89 -2.14
N ILE A 13 -5.07 -11.43 -1.88
CA ILE A 13 -4.46 -11.48 -0.57
C ILE A 13 -4.17 -10.05 -0.10
N GLY A 14 -4.93 -9.58 0.88
CA GLY A 14 -4.63 -8.34 1.60
C GLY A 14 -3.55 -8.56 2.65
N VAL A 15 -2.65 -7.59 2.84
CA VAL A 15 -1.70 -7.61 3.96
C VAL A 15 -1.86 -6.32 4.76
N ASN A 16 -2.24 -6.47 6.03
CA ASN A 16 -2.39 -5.40 7.01
C ASN A 16 -1.21 -5.41 7.98
N GLY A 17 -0.89 -4.28 8.55
CA GLY A 17 0.13 -4.15 9.59
C GLY A 17 0.61 -2.72 9.75
N GLU A 18 1.13 -2.40 10.90
CA GLU A 18 1.71 -1.10 11.20
C GLU A 18 2.88 -0.77 10.26
N ALA A 19 3.28 0.49 10.25
CA ALA A 19 4.50 0.89 9.57
C ALA A 19 5.70 0.10 10.11
N GLN A 20 6.56 -0.36 9.20
CA GLN A 20 7.75 -1.17 9.53
C GLN A 20 7.47 -2.55 10.13
N SER A 21 6.22 -3.02 10.16
CA SER A 21 5.90 -4.39 10.55
C SER A 21 6.48 -5.45 9.61
N GLY A 22 6.84 -5.05 8.38
CA GLY A 22 7.35 -5.96 7.34
C GLY A 22 6.29 -6.45 6.36
N LYS A 23 5.11 -5.82 6.32
CA LYS A 23 4.02 -6.20 5.39
C LYS A 23 4.44 -6.21 3.91
N ASP A 24 5.25 -5.23 3.46
CA ASP A 24 5.75 -5.20 2.09
C ASP A 24 6.71 -6.37 1.79
N THR A 25 7.52 -6.76 2.79
CA THR A 25 8.39 -7.94 2.71
C THR A 25 7.56 -9.22 2.63
N VAL A 26 6.50 -9.33 3.44
CA VAL A 26 5.57 -10.48 3.40
C VAL A 26 4.87 -10.56 2.05
N ALA A 27 4.38 -9.45 1.50
CA ALA A 27 3.76 -9.40 0.17
C ALA A 27 4.74 -9.89 -0.93
N ASN A 28 5.99 -9.43 -0.88
CA ASN A 28 7.05 -9.85 -1.79
C ASN A 28 7.34 -11.36 -1.67
N MET A 29 7.44 -11.88 -0.43
CA MET A 29 7.63 -13.32 -0.20
C MET A 29 6.47 -14.14 -0.76
N ILE A 30 5.22 -13.72 -0.55
CA ILE A 30 4.03 -14.40 -1.07
C ILE A 30 4.09 -14.47 -2.60
N SER A 31 4.36 -13.33 -3.25
CA SER A 31 4.46 -13.28 -4.71
C SER A 31 5.56 -14.22 -5.23
N TYR A 32 6.75 -14.16 -4.64
CA TYR A 32 7.84 -15.07 -4.99
C TYR A 32 7.44 -16.55 -4.85
N ILE A 33 6.85 -16.92 -3.72
CA ILE A 33 6.46 -18.31 -3.41
C ILE A 33 5.46 -18.83 -4.45
N ILE A 34 4.44 -18.03 -4.77
CA ILE A 34 3.42 -18.44 -5.74
C ILE A 34 4.00 -18.56 -7.14
N ARG A 35 4.81 -17.61 -7.59
CA ARG A 35 5.43 -17.61 -8.93
C ARG A 35 6.40 -18.74 -9.16
N ASN A 36 7.17 -19.12 -8.15
CA ASN A 36 8.25 -20.10 -8.27
C ASN A 36 7.81 -21.53 -7.94
N ASN A 37 6.55 -21.84 -8.13
CA ASN A 37 5.97 -23.09 -7.66
C ASN A 37 6.25 -23.28 -6.16
N ARG A 38 5.30 -22.96 -5.34
CA ARG A 38 5.35 -22.92 -3.86
C ARG A 38 6.10 -24.09 -3.19
N PHE A 39 6.15 -25.27 -3.86
CA PHE A 39 6.89 -26.44 -3.35
C PHE A 39 8.39 -26.39 -3.65
N ARG A 40 8.86 -25.50 -4.51
CA ARG A 40 10.27 -25.30 -4.89
C ARG A 40 10.81 -23.94 -4.44
N ALA A 41 9.98 -23.12 -3.81
CA ALA A 41 10.40 -21.82 -3.32
C ALA A 41 11.38 -22.00 -2.15
N ASP A 42 12.52 -21.32 -2.20
CA ASP A 42 13.56 -21.36 -1.18
C ASP A 42 14.03 -19.96 -0.79
N TYR A 43 14.42 -19.83 0.48
CA TYR A 43 14.86 -18.56 1.05
C TYR A 43 16.10 -17.97 0.37
N ARG A 44 17.09 -18.82 0.01
CA ARG A 44 18.35 -18.35 -0.56
C ARG A 44 18.13 -17.65 -1.90
N THR A 45 17.35 -18.25 -2.77
CA THR A 45 17.01 -17.66 -4.07
C THR A 45 16.19 -16.38 -3.87
N TRP A 46 15.21 -16.39 -2.95
CA TRP A 46 14.44 -15.20 -2.64
C TRP A 46 15.33 -14.06 -2.15
N SER A 47 16.20 -14.29 -1.16
CA SER A 47 17.05 -13.26 -0.55
C SER A 47 18.04 -12.62 -1.54
N ILE A 48 18.52 -13.38 -2.53
CA ILE A 48 19.46 -12.87 -3.54
C ILE A 48 18.74 -12.12 -4.67
N LYS A 49 17.62 -12.65 -5.15
CA LYS A 49 16.98 -12.17 -6.38
C LYS A 49 15.79 -11.23 -6.13
N TRP A 50 15.05 -11.41 -5.03
CA TRP A 50 13.78 -10.77 -4.78
C TRP A 50 13.78 -9.81 -3.59
N ASP A 51 14.64 -9.99 -2.60
CA ASP A 51 14.77 -9.08 -1.45
C ASP A 51 15.53 -7.79 -1.84
N LYS A 52 14.93 -7.04 -2.75
CA LYS A 52 15.49 -5.79 -3.27
C LYS A 52 14.51 -4.64 -3.12
N PRO A 53 15.00 -3.41 -2.86
CA PRO A 53 14.15 -2.24 -2.85
C PRO A 53 13.37 -2.10 -4.17
N GLY A 54 12.08 -1.80 -4.07
CA GLY A 54 11.24 -1.55 -5.24
C GLY A 54 10.70 -2.78 -5.97
N MET A 55 11.03 -4.02 -5.55
CA MET A 55 10.51 -5.24 -6.22
C MET A 55 8.97 -5.27 -6.29
N ASN A 56 8.28 -4.83 -5.24
CA ASN A 56 6.80 -4.80 -5.24
C ASN A 56 6.23 -3.80 -6.26
N LYS A 57 7.00 -2.83 -6.71
CA LYS A 57 6.55 -1.82 -7.69
C LYS A 57 6.55 -2.34 -9.13
N VAL A 58 7.44 -3.26 -9.43
CA VAL A 58 7.56 -3.86 -10.78
C VAL A 58 6.75 -5.15 -10.91
N ASP A 59 6.20 -5.65 -9.80
CA ASP A 59 5.39 -6.86 -9.79
C ASP A 59 3.93 -6.52 -10.10
N SER A 60 3.49 -6.77 -11.32
CA SER A 60 2.12 -6.51 -11.79
C SER A 60 1.04 -7.38 -11.12
N SER A 61 1.42 -8.33 -10.26
CA SER A 61 0.48 -9.06 -9.39
C SER A 61 0.30 -8.40 -8.02
N ILE A 62 0.97 -7.26 -7.78
CA ILE A 62 0.82 -6.46 -6.56
C ILE A 62 0.18 -5.12 -6.93
N THR A 63 -0.85 -4.71 -6.22
CA THR A 63 -1.52 -3.41 -6.34
C THR A 63 -1.75 -2.81 -4.95
N HIS A 64 -1.93 -1.49 -4.87
CA HIS A 64 -2.09 -0.80 -3.58
C HIS A 64 -3.33 0.09 -3.58
N PHE A 65 -4.00 0.23 -2.45
CA PHE A 65 -5.07 1.23 -2.27
C PHE A 65 -4.55 2.66 -2.46
N GLY A 66 -3.29 2.88 -2.11
CA GLY A 66 -2.63 4.17 -2.28
C GLY A 66 -2.18 4.51 -3.71
N ASP A 67 -2.29 3.62 -4.69
CA ASP A 67 -1.79 3.89 -6.05
C ASP A 67 -2.62 4.96 -6.76
N PHE A 68 -3.94 4.89 -6.70
CA PHE A 68 -4.81 5.87 -7.35
C PHE A 68 -4.61 7.31 -6.84
N PRO A 69 -4.60 7.58 -5.51
CA PRO A 69 -4.24 8.91 -5.00
C PRO A 69 -2.89 9.41 -5.49
N LYS A 70 -1.87 8.55 -5.53
CA LYS A 70 -0.54 8.91 -6.04
C LYS A 70 -0.55 9.24 -7.53
N ASP A 71 -1.28 8.46 -8.33
CA ASP A 71 -1.40 8.69 -9.78
C ASP A 71 -2.13 10.00 -10.07
N ILE A 72 -3.18 10.31 -9.31
CA ILE A 72 -3.88 11.59 -9.41
C ILE A 72 -2.94 12.74 -9.04
N CYS A 73 -2.26 12.67 -7.90
CA CYS A 73 -1.31 13.69 -7.50
C CYS A 73 -0.20 13.87 -8.54
N SER A 74 0.36 12.79 -9.05
CA SER A 74 1.39 12.82 -10.08
C SER A 74 0.92 13.55 -11.34
N LYS A 75 -0.25 13.22 -11.84
CA LYS A 75 -0.80 13.80 -13.06
C LYS A 75 -1.24 15.25 -12.88
N VAL A 76 -1.96 15.55 -11.80
CA VAL A 76 -2.52 16.90 -11.56
C VAL A 76 -1.41 17.91 -11.30
N PHE A 77 -0.38 17.52 -10.54
CA PHE A 77 0.69 18.42 -10.12
C PHE A 77 1.98 18.28 -10.94
N ASN A 78 1.96 17.44 -11.98
CA ASN A 78 3.11 17.17 -12.84
C ASN A 78 4.38 16.77 -12.07
N ILE A 79 4.23 15.92 -11.04
CA ILE A 79 5.31 15.39 -10.22
C ILE A 79 5.58 13.94 -10.66
N PRO A 80 6.84 13.53 -10.87
CA PRO A 80 7.16 12.15 -11.23
C PRO A 80 6.53 11.14 -10.25
N ARG A 81 5.87 10.10 -10.78
CA ARG A 81 5.11 9.12 -10.00
C ARG A 81 5.96 8.40 -8.94
N ASP A 82 7.21 8.12 -9.26
CA ASP A 82 8.18 7.45 -8.38
C ASP A 82 8.55 8.28 -7.15
N PHE A 83 8.39 9.61 -7.18
CA PHE A 83 8.61 10.48 -6.02
C PHE A 83 7.63 10.15 -4.89
N PHE A 84 6.40 9.75 -5.23
CA PHE A 84 5.39 9.34 -4.25
C PHE A 84 5.68 7.97 -3.60
N ASP A 85 6.65 7.24 -4.11
CA ASP A 85 7.07 5.94 -3.57
C ASP A 85 8.40 6.00 -2.82
N ASN A 86 9.19 7.05 -3.04
CA ASN A 86 10.46 7.26 -2.38
C ASN A 86 10.24 8.05 -1.09
N ILE A 87 10.73 7.53 0.05
CA ILE A 87 10.54 8.16 1.36
C ILE A 87 11.20 9.52 1.44
N GLU A 88 12.37 9.69 0.83
CA GLU A 88 13.12 10.94 0.83
C GLU A 88 12.33 12.05 0.12
N TYR A 89 11.85 11.79 -1.10
CA TYR A 89 11.03 12.76 -1.83
C TYR A 89 9.67 13.00 -1.17
N LYS A 90 9.08 11.97 -0.59
CA LYS A 90 7.77 12.03 0.05
C LYS A 90 7.74 12.95 1.27
N GLU A 91 8.84 13.01 2.02
CA GLU A 91 8.97 13.84 3.22
C GLU A 91 9.60 15.21 2.96
N ARG A 92 10.12 15.46 1.75
CA ARG A 92 10.58 16.80 1.36
C ARG A 92 9.42 17.77 1.32
N LYS A 93 9.69 19.00 1.66
CA LYS A 93 8.73 20.09 1.54
C LYS A 93 8.74 20.64 0.11
N TYR A 94 7.55 20.81 -0.40
CA TYR A 94 7.29 21.43 -1.69
C TYR A 94 6.28 22.54 -1.48
N TYR A 95 6.25 23.51 -2.37
CA TYR A 95 5.18 24.49 -2.38
C TYR A 95 4.64 24.71 -3.78
N LEU A 96 3.40 25.12 -3.84
CA LEU A 96 2.66 25.33 -5.07
C LEU A 96 2.90 26.76 -5.54
N MET A 97 3.34 26.92 -6.80
CA MET A 97 3.39 28.19 -7.50
C MET A 97 2.04 28.46 -8.22
N ASP A 98 1.78 29.72 -8.61
CA ASP A 98 0.52 30.15 -9.23
C ASP A 98 0.03 29.33 -10.41
N LEU A 99 0.92 28.64 -11.11
CA LEU A 99 0.57 27.79 -12.27
C LEU A 99 0.35 26.32 -11.88
N GLY A 100 0.21 25.99 -10.60
CA GLY A 100 0.07 24.61 -10.16
C GLY A 100 1.36 23.78 -10.25
N VAL A 101 2.51 24.43 -10.36
CA VAL A 101 3.82 23.78 -10.43
C VAL A 101 4.38 23.65 -9.03
N PHE A 102 4.70 22.42 -8.62
CA PHE A 102 5.39 22.16 -7.37
C PHE A 102 6.89 22.36 -7.52
N VAL A 103 7.49 23.06 -6.57
CA VAL A 103 8.94 23.31 -6.54
C VAL A 103 9.50 22.83 -5.22
N ASP A 104 10.63 22.13 -5.28
CA ASP A 104 11.37 21.66 -4.10
C ASP A 104 11.91 22.89 -3.34
N ILE A 105 11.51 23.03 -2.10
CA ILE A 105 11.90 24.14 -1.22
C ILE A 105 13.43 24.26 -1.08
N ASN A 106 14.14 23.14 -1.15
CA ASN A 106 15.61 23.14 -1.04
C ASN A 106 16.31 23.83 -2.22
N ARG A 107 15.60 24.02 -3.35
CA ARG A 107 16.13 24.70 -4.54
C ARG A 107 15.98 26.22 -4.49
N ILE A 108 14.96 26.72 -3.77
CA ILE A 108 14.65 28.15 -3.77
C ILE A 108 14.86 28.80 -2.40
N GLY A 109 14.95 28.00 -1.35
CA GLY A 109 15.12 28.50 0.02
C GLY A 109 13.82 29.00 0.68
N GLU A 110 13.79 28.98 1.99
CA GLU A 110 12.62 29.40 2.77
C GLU A 110 12.33 30.91 2.64
N ASP A 111 13.36 31.73 2.47
CA ASP A 111 13.21 33.20 2.30
C ASP A 111 12.40 33.55 1.04
N TYR A 112 12.56 32.79 -0.04
CA TYR A 112 11.76 32.99 -1.25
C TYR A 112 10.28 32.70 -1.00
N ILE A 113 9.95 31.68 -0.22
CA ILE A 113 8.58 31.32 0.11
C ILE A 113 7.91 32.44 0.91
N ILE A 114 8.59 32.95 1.91
CA ILE A 114 8.07 34.04 2.76
C ILE A 114 7.86 35.31 1.93
N ALA A 115 8.84 35.69 1.11
CA ALA A 115 8.78 36.88 0.27
C ALA A 115 7.65 36.83 -0.79
N ASN A 116 7.32 35.64 -1.28
CA ASN A 116 6.33 35.46 -2.36
C ASN A 116 5.02 34.82 -1.87
N HIS A 117 4.80 34.76 -0.57
CA HIS A 117 3.61 34.15 0.04
C HIS A 117 2.29 34.71 -0.50
N SER A 118 2.19 36.02 -0.69
CA SER A 118 0.99 36.66 -1.20
C SER A 118 0.66 36.25 -2.65
N ILE A 119 1.67 36.04 -3.47
CA ILE A 119 1.51 35.58 -4.87
C ILE A 119 1.09 34.10 -4.88
N LEU A 120 1.74 33.27 -4.07
CA LEU A 120 1.40 31.86 -3.95
C LEU A 120 -0.02 31.65 -3.41
N ALA A 121 -0.44 32.49 -2.47
CA ALA A 121 -1.77 32.40 -1.85
C ALA A 121 -2.92 32.80 -2.81
N THR A 122 -2.64 33.42 -3.94
CA THR A 122 -3.67 33.79 -4.93
C THR A 122 -4.15 32.60 -5.75
N SER A 123 -3.36 31.52 -5.84
CA SER A 123 -3.79 30.31 -6.52
C SER A 123 -4.90 29.61 -5.73
N PRO A 124 -6.07 29.30 -6.34
CA PRO A 124 -7.16 28.61 -5.65
C PRO A 124 -6.71 27.26 -5.07
N LEU A 125 -5.82 26.55 -5.75
CA LEU A 125 -5.28 25.29 -5.26
C LEU A 125 -4.28 25.47 -4.12
N ALA A 126 -3.42 26.49 -4.19
CA ALA A 126 -2.52 26.85 -3.10
C ALA A 126 -3.30 27.24 -1.85
N ALA A 127 -4.34 28.08 -2.00
CA ALA A 127 -5.21 28.47 -0.90
C ALA A 127 -5.90 27.26 -0.25
N LEU A 128 -6.36 26.29 -1.05
CA LEU A 128 -6.97 25.07 -0.56
C LEU A 128 -5.98 24.20 0.24
N LEU A 129 -4.78 24.02 -0.26
CA LEU A 129 -3.73 23.21 0.41
C LEU A 129 -3.21 23.92 1.66
N MET A 130 -3.07 25.22 1.64
CA MET A 130 -2.70 26.02 2.80
C MET A 130 -3.78 25.99 3.89
N THR A 131 -5.05 26.02 3.50
CA THR A 131 -6.19 25.92 4.42
C THR A 131 -6.21 24.55 5.11
N TYR A 132 -5.85 23.48 4.38
CA TYR A 132 -5.83 22.14 4.94
C TYR A 132 -4.74 21.95 6.01
N ASP A 133 -3.50 22.37 5.74
CA ASP A 133 -2.35 22.14 6.62
C ASP A 133 -1.86 23.45 7.31
N ASN A 134 -2.45 24.59 7.00
CA ASN A 134 -2.06 25.92 7.47
C ASN A 134 -0.56 26.22 7.29
N LYS A 135 0.04 25.72 6.19
CA LYS A 135 1.45 25.87 5.83
C LYS A 135 1.62 26.31 4.40
N VAL A 136 2.68 27.10 4.17
CA VAL A 136 3.05 27.53 2.81
C VAL A 136 3.68 26.38 2.01
N ALA A 137 4.40 25.51 2.70
CA ALA A 137 5.06 24.37 2.11
C ALA A 137 4.42 23.07 2.62
N ILE A 138 4.16 22.14 1.72
CA ILE A 138 3.57 20.82 2.01
C ILE A 138 4.51 19.69 1.56
N THR A 139 4.36 18.53 2.16
CA THR A 139 5.03 17.31 1.70
C THR A 139 4.14 16.56 0.70
N LEU A 140 4.76 15.70 -0.13
CA LEU A 140 3.97 14.80 -0.99
C LEU A 140 3.08 13.85 -0.17
N ARG A 141 3.49 13.53 1.06
CA ARG A 141 2.66 12.78 2.01
C ARG A 141 1.38 13.53 2.33
N THR A 142 1.47 14.80 2.73
CA THR A 142 0.29 15.64 3.04
C THR A 142 -0.63 15.75 1.83
N MET A 143 -0.07 15.94 0.65
CA MET A 143 -0.84 16.00 -0.60
C MET A 143 -1.61 14.70 -0.86
N MET A 144 -0.95 13.54 -0.73
CA MET A 144 -1.62 12.24 -0.89
C MET A 144 -2.71 12.01 0.17
N GLN A 145 -2.47 12.42 1.41
CA GLN A 145 -3.45 12.32 2.48
C GLN A 145 -4.68 13.17 2.16
N TYR A 146 -4.47 14.40 1.69
CA TYR A 146 -5.55 15.29 1.31
C TYR A 146 -6.38 14.72 0.14
N VAL A 147 -5.73 14.32 -0.95
CA VAL A 147 -6.41 13.72 -2.11
C VAL A 147 -7.09 12.40 -1.73
N GLY A 148 -6.40 11.56 -0.98
CA GLY A 148 -6.89 10.23 -0.60
C GLY A 148 -8.05 10.27 0.38
N THR A 149 -7.99 11.13 1.39
CA THR A 149 -8.99 11.19 2.46
C THR A 149 -9.99 12.31 2.22
N GLU A 150 -9.54 13.58 2.19
CA GLU A 150 -10.46 14.71 2.18
C GLU A 150 -11.25 14.82 0.87
N ILE A 151 -10.61 14.59 -0.27
CA ILE A 151 -11.28 14.62 -1.56
C ILE A 151 -11.92 13.26 -1.85
N GLY A 152 -11.12 12.20 -1.87
CA GLY A 152 -11.59 10.88 -2.29
C GLY A 152 -12.65 10.31 -1.36
N ARG A 153 -12.26 9.99 -0.14
CA ARG A 153 -13.17 9.31 0.80
C ARG A 153 -14.30 10.20 1.30
N ASN A 154 -14.00 11.46 1.67
CA ASN A 154 -14.99 12.33 2.32
C ASN A 154 -15.91 13.06 1.33
N ARG A 155 -15.45 13.37 0.10
CA ARG A 155 -16.20 14.17 -0.87
C ARG A 155 -16.76 13.37 -2.04
N ILE A 156 -16.05 12.34 -2.50
CA ILE A 156 -16.49 11.51 -3.62
C ILE A 156 -17.26 10.30 -3.09
N SER A 157 -16.57 9.38 -2.40
CA SER A 157 -17.16 8.19 -1.78
C SER A 157 -16.15 7.54 -0.84
N GLU A 158 -16.60 7.08 0.32
CA GLU A 158 -15.78 6.31 1.25
C GLU A 158 -15.11 5.09 0.58
N ASN A 159 -15.78 4.52 -0.41
CA ASN A 159 -15.32 3.33 -1.14
C ASN A 159 -14.66 3.62 -2.50
N CYS A 160 -14.39 4.89 -2.87
CA CYS A 160 -13.86 5.20 -4.21
C CYS A 160 -12.54 4.47 -4.51
N TRP A 161 -11.60 4.46 -3.58
CA TRP A 161 -10.31 3.75 -3.75
C TRP A 161 -10.46 2.25 -3.61
N VAL A 162 -11.37 1.81 -2.75
CA VAL A 162 -11.71 0.38 -2.55
C VAL A 162 -12.20 -0.22 -3.86
N THR A 163 -13.18 0.42 -4.48
CA THR A 163 -13.76 -0.05 -5.75
C THR A 163 -12.71 -0.07 -6.86
N ALA A 164 -11.93 1.01 -7.00
CA ALA A 164 -10.90 1.10 -8.04
C ALA A 164 -9.82 0.02 -7.87
N THR A 165 -9.32 -0.17 -6.64
CA THR A 165 -8.26 -1.15 -6.36
C THR A 165 -8.76 -2.59 -6.51
N ILE A 166 -9.98 -2.90 -6.07
CA ILE A 166 -10.53 -4.25 -6.22
C ILE A 166 -10.71 -4.62 -7.70
N ASN A 167 -11.17 -3.71 -8.53
CA ASN A 167 -11.25 -3.96 -9.98
C ASN A 167 -9.86 -4.26 -10.58
N THR A 168 -8.85 -3.46 -10.22
CA THR A 168 -7.46 -3.73 -10.62
C THR A 168 -6.97 -5.09 -10.10
N ALA A 169 -7.29 -5.45 -8.86
CA ALA A 169 -6.91 -6.73 -8.27
C ALA A 169 -7.59 -7.92 -8.96
N ILE A 170 -8.84 -7.78 -9.39
CA ILE A 170 -9.56 -8.81 -10.17
C ILE A 170 -8.89 -9.01 -11.52
N ASP A 171 -8.50 -7.94 -12.20
CA ASP A 171 -7.78 -8.01 -13.47
C ASP A 171 -6.40 -8.63 -13.31
N ALA A 172 -5.64 -8.23 -12.29
CA ALA A 172 -4.34 -8.83 -11.97
C ALA A 172 -4.46 -10.32 -11.64
N ARG A 173 -5.46 -10.70 -10.82
CA ARG A 173 -5.78 -12.09 -10.52
C ARG A 173 -6.10 -12.90 -11.78
N SER A 174 -6.83 -12.32 -12.71
CA SER A 174 -7.17 -12.99 -13.98
C SER A 174 -5.94 -13.25 -14.84
N LYS A 175 -4.98 -12.32 -14.86
CA LYS A 175 -3.73 -12.42 -15.64
C LYS A 175 -2.67 -13.32 -14.99
N HIS A 176 -2.52 -13.22 -13.67
CA HIS A 176 -1.41 -13.84 -12.94
C HIS A 176 -1.84 -15.05 -12.09
N GLY A 177 -3.14 -15.31 -11.96
CA GLY A 177 -3.68 -16.35 -11.08
C GLY A 177 -3.81 -15.92 -9.62
N TYR A 178 -3.36 -14.74 -9.24
CA TYR A 178 -3.47 -14.16 -7.89
C TYR A 178 -3.26 -12.65 -7.93
N CYS A 179 -3.63 -11.97 -6.84
CA CYS A 179 -3.25 -10.58 -6.60
C CYS A 179 -2.95 -10.35 -5.11
N ILE A 180 -2.01 -9.45 -4.81
CA ILE A 180 -1.65 -9.09 -3.44
C ILE A 180 -1.84 -7.58 -3.26
N ILE A 181 -2.41 -7.18 -2.11
CA ILE A 181 -2.66 -5.78 -1.73
C ILE A 181 -1.98 -5.52 -0.37
N PRO A 182 -0.75 -4.96 -0.33
CA PRO A 182 0.06 -4.91 0.89
C PRO A 182 -0.24 -3.73 1.82
N ASP A 183 -1.18 -2.85 1.48
CA ASP A 183 -1.46 -1.62 2.24
C ASP A 183 -2.87 -1.53 2.79
N VAL A 184 -3.47 -2.66 3.18
CA VAL A 184 -4.79 -2.71 3.85
C VAL A 184 -4.73 -1.94 5.17
N ARG A 185 -5.61 -0.94 5.35
CA ARG A 185 -5.63 -0.06 6.53
C ARG A 185 -7.01 0.12 7.14
N PHE A 186 -8.08 0.05 6.36
CA PHE A 186 -9.45 0.34 6.77
C PHE A 186 -10.32 -0.92 6.75
N ALA A 187 -11.36 -0.92 7.59
CA ALA A 187 -12.28 -2.06 7.69
C ALA A 187 -12.94 -2.37 6.33
N ASN A 188 -13.41 -1.35 5.60
CA ASN A 188 -14.02 -1.54 4.28
C ASN A 188 -13.06 -2.13 3.23
N GLU A 189 -11.74 -1.90 3.35
CA GLU A 189 -10.71 -2.53 2.50
C GLU A 189 -10.57 -4.01 2.82
N SER A 190 -10.51 -4.37 4.11
CA SER A 190 -10.48 -5.76 4.55
C SER A 190 -11.75 -6.50 4.13
N ASP A 191 -12.91 -5.93 4.37
CA ASP A 191 -14.21 -6.53 4.08
C ASP A 191 -14.36 -6.86 2.61
N VAL A 192 -14.01 -5.92 1.71
CA VAL A 192 -14.17 -6.15 0.27
C VAL A 192 -13.24 -7.25 -0.23
N ILE A 193 -12.02 -7.35 0.30
CA ILE A 193 -11.09 -8.44 -0.03
C ILE A 193 -11.66 -9.78 0.44
N ARG A 194 -12.10 -9.87 1.69
CA ARG A 194 -12.60 -11.11 2.29
C ARG A 194 -13.91 -11.60 1.66
N ARG A 195 -14.69 -10.71 1.07
CA ARG A 195 -15.89 -11.06 0.27
C ARG A 195 -15.57 -11.63 -1.11
N GLN A 196 -14.33 -11.47 -1.58
CA GLN A 196 -13.92 -12.10 -2.85
C GLN A 196 -13.84 -13.61 -2.70
N ASN A 197 -14.13 -14.35 -3.77
CA ASN A 197 -13.84 -15.78 -3.80
C ASN A 197 -12.35 -16.01 -3.63
N ASN A 198 -11.97 -16.78 -2.61
CA ASN A 198 -10.57 -16.94 -2.16
C ASN A 198 -9.89 -15.60 -1.77
N GLY A 199 -10.65 -14.68 -1.18
CA GLY A 199 -10.10 -13.46 -0.58
C GLY A 199 -9.63 -13.73 0.86
N TYR A 200 -8.42 -13.26 1.20
CA TYR A 200 -7.81 -13.43 2.52
C TYR A 200 -7.11 -12.16 2.96
N VAL A 201 -7.17 -11.87 4.24
CA VAL A 201 -6.39 -10.79 4.86
C VAL A 201 -5.42 -11.37 5.88
N ILE A 202 -4.15 -11.01 5.75
CA ILE A 202 -3.05 -11.40 6.63
C ILE A 202 -2.66 -10.18 7.46
N LYS A 203 -2.69 -10.30 8.79
CA LYS A 203 -2.16 -9.30 9.71
C LYS A 203 -0.71 -9.61 10.03
N VAL A 204 0.18 -8.61 9.87
CA VAL A 204 1.60 -8.72 10.21
C VAL A 204 1.89 -7.82 11.41
N ILE A 205 2.35 -8.39 12.51
CA ILE A 205 2.73 -7.68 13.72
C ILE A 205 4.23 -7.80 13.98
N ARG A 206 4.81 -6.73 14.56
CA ARG A 206 6.20 -6.71 14.99
C ARG A 206 6.32 -5.84 16.24
N ASP A 207 6.93 -6.37 17.30
CA ASP A 207 7.00 -5.68 18.60
C ASP A 207 7.74 -4.34 18.54
N THR A 208 8.75 -4.24 17.67
CA THR A 208 9.55 -3.01 17.47
C THR A 208 8.88 -1.96 16.55
N ALA A 209 7.72 -2.27 15.96
CA ALA A 209 7.04 -1.35 15.03
C ALA A 209 6.41 -0.13 15.73
N LYS A 210 6.22 -0.19 17.05
CA LYS A 210 5.49 0.82 17.84
C LYS A 210 6.26 2.13 18.10
N ASP A 211 7.56 2.21 17.78
CA ASP A 211 8.41 3.35 18.19
C ASP A 211 8.51 4.51 17.19
N ASN A 212 7.70 4.50 16.13
CA ASN A 212 7.79 5.55 15.09
C ASN A 212 7.01 6.82 15.45
N LYS A 213 7.67 7.75 16.16
CA LYS A 213 7.15 9.07 16.55
C LYS A 213 7.09 10.12 15.42
N SER A 214 7.48 9.80 14.17
CA SER A 214 7.67 10.81 13.10
C SER A 214 6.45 11.07 12.20
N ARG A 215 5.29 10.48 12.50
CA ARG A 215 4.07 10.63 11.69
C ARG A 215 3.02 11.44 12.42
N ASN A 216 2.16 12.13 11.68
CA ASN A 216 1.03 12.83 12.27
C ASN A 216 0.05 11.79 12.88
N PRO A 217 0.04 11.59 14.21
CA PRO A 217 -0.75 10.53 14.83
C PRO A 217 -2.27 10.77 14.72
N ASN A 218 -2.67 11.97 14.32
CA ASN A 218 -4.07 12.38 14.27
C ASN A 218 -4.70 12.21 12.88
N HIS A 219 -3.94 11.84 11.85
CA HIS A 219 -4.52 11.61 10.52
C HIS A 219 -5.09 10.21 10.40
N ALA A 220 -6.33 10.09 9.89
CA ALA A 220 -7.05 8.81 9.78
C ALA A 220 -6.26 7.68 9.09
N SER A 221 -5.41 8.01 8.12
CA SER A 221 -4.57 7.02 7.43
C SER A 221 -3.33 6.57 8.21
N GLU A 222 -2.99 7.25 9.31
CA GLU A 222 -1.86 6.92 10.20
C GLU A 222 -2.34 6.31 11.53
N VAL A 223 -3.63 6.42 11.83
CA VAL A 223 -4.25 5.70 12.95
C VAL A 223 -4.36 4.24 12.55
N PHE A 224 -3.70 3.37 13.32
CA PHE A 224 -3.84 1.94 13.13
C PHE A 224 -5.26 1.52 13.51
N ILE A 225 -6.08 1.19 12.52
CA ILE A 225 -7.40 0.63 12.73
C ILE A 225 -7.26 -0.89 12.75
N ASP A 226 -7.72 -1.52 13.83
CA ASP A 226 -7.77 -2.98 13.86
C ASP A 226 -8.81 -3.46 12.86
N VAL A 227 -8.34 -4.16 11.83
CA VAL A 227 -9.18 -4.71 10.76
C VAL A 227 -9.36 -6.21 10.97
N GLU A 228 -10.48 -6.76 10.55
CA GLU A 228 -10.66 -8.19 10.53
C GLU A 228 -9.66 -8.87 9.60
N TYR A 229 -9.07 -9.96 10.04
CA TYR A 229 -8.07 -10.73 9.30
C TYR A 229 -8.33 -12.24 9.42
N ASP A 230 -7.84 -12.99 8.44
CA ASP A 230 -7.97 -14.45 8.43
C ASP A 230 -6.74 -15.14 9.02
N PHE A 231 -5.57 -14.51 8.90
CA PHE A 231 -4.29 -15.09 9.37
C PHE A 231 -3.40 -14.04 10.03
N LEU A 232 -2.61 -14.48 11.02
CA LEU A 232 -1.64 -13.65 11.75
C LEU A 232 -0.21 -14.13 11.47
N ILE A 233 0.70 -13.18 11.19
CA ILE A 233 2.14 -13.41 11.12
C ILE A 233 2.84 -12.52 12.13
N GLU A 234 3.52 -13.13 13.09
CA GLU A 234 4.42 -12.46 14.02
C GLU A 234 5.82 -12.37 13.41
N ASN A 235 6.29 -11.16 13.11
CA ASN A 235 7.57 -10.87 12.49
C ASN A 235 8.60 -10.38 13.50
N ASN A 236 8.81 -11.13 14.58
CA ASN A 236 9.78 -10.80 15.64
C ASN A 236 11.13 -11.50 15.45
N GLY A 237 11.27 -12.28 14.40
CA GLY A 237 12.49 -13.01 14.06
C GLY A 237 13.27 -12.38 12.90
N ASN A 238 14.21 -13.16 12.38
CA ASN A 238 14.95 -12.79 11.17
C ASN A 238 14.17 -13.10 9.89
N LYS A 239 14.68 -12.62 8.74
CA LYS A 239 14.02 -12.81 7.43
C LYS A 239 13.88 -14.27 7.02
N PHE A 240 14.80 -15.14 7.43
CA PHE A 240 14.72 -16.58 7.19
C PHE A 240 13.51 -17.20 7.89
N GLN A 241 13.33 -16.89 9.16
CA GLN A 241 12.18 -17.37 9.94
C GLN A 241 10.86 -16.81 9.39
N LEU A 242 10.84 -15.52 9.02
CA LEU A 242 9.68 -14.92 8.39
C LEU A 242 9.31 -15.63 7.07
N PHE A 243 10.30 -15.92 6.22
CA PHE A 243 10.09 -16.61 4.95
C PHE A 243 9.42 -17.98 5.16
N HIS A 244 9.88 -18.77 6.13
CA HIS A 244 9.29 -20.07 6.42
C HIS A 244 7.87 -19.98 6.99
N LYS A 245 7.57 -18.96 7.83
CA LYS A 245 6.20 -18.69 8.28
C LYS A 245 5.28 -18.39 7.09
N VAL A 246 5.72 -17.53 6.16
CA VAL A 246 4.97 -17.19 4.94
C VAL A 246 4.80 -18.40 4.03
N LEU A 247 5.85 -19.20 3.82
CA LEU A 247 5.81 -20.41 3.01
C LEU A 247 4.77 -21.42 3.53
N ASN A 248 4.78 -21.68 4.84
CA ASN A 248 3.82 -22.58 5.48
C ASN A 248 2.38 -22.04 5.36
N LEU A 249 2.18 -20.72 5.60
CA LEU A 249 0.87 -20.11 5.47
C LEU A 249 0.32 -20.23 4.04
N VAL A 250 1.17 -19.96 3.03
CA VAL A 250 0.76 -20.08 1.62
C VAL A 250 0.40 -21.53 1.29
N ASN A 251 1.22 -22.51 1.69
CA ASN A 251 1.00 -23.92 1.35
C ASN A 251 -0.18 -24.52 2.10
N ASP A 252 -0.24 -24.31 3.41
CA ASP A 252 -1.12 -25.05 4.32
C ASP A 252 -2.49 -24.40 4.51
N LYS A 253 -2.59 -23.08 4.26
CA LYS A 253 -3.82 -22.33 4.50
C LYS A 253 -4.43 -21.73 3.24
N ILE A 254 -3.65 -21.06 2.41
CA ILE A 254 -4.18 -20.39 1.22
C ILE A 254 -4.46 -21.37 0.09
N PHE A 255 -3.57 -22.32 -0.13
CA PHE A 255 -3.68 -23.30 -1.22
C PHE A 255 -4.01 -24.73 -0.78
N SER A 256 -4.32 -24.96 0.51
CA SER A 256 -4.81 -26.27 0.92
C SER A 256 -6.26 -26.42 0.52
N THR A 257 -6.58 -27.46 -0.22
CA THR A 257 -7.90 -27.77 -0.76
C THR A 257 -8.90 -28.32 0.27
N SER A 258 -8.56 -28.37 1.58
CA SER A 258 -9.29 -29.21 2.53
C SER A 258 -10.24 -28.49 3.49
N LEU A 259 -10.41 -27.16 3.48
CA LEU A 259 -11.12 -26.49 4.58
C LEU A 259 -12.25 -25.52 4.21
N ARG A 260 -12.75 -25.50 2.97
CA ARG A 260 -14.02 -24.80 2.67
C ARG A 260 -14.96 -25.68 1.86
N GLY A 261 -15.34 -26.83 2.44
CA GLY A 261 -16.59 -27.50 2.13
C GLY A 261 -17.73 -26.71 2.75
N ASN A 262 -18.61 -26.16 1.93
CA ASN A 262 -19.99 -25.83 2.18
C ASN A 262 -20.40 -25.47 3.63
N ASN A 263 -20.29 -24.20 3.99
CA ASN A 263 -21.17 -23.57 4.96
C ASN A 263 -21.43 -22.14 4.51
N LYS A 264 -22.28 -21.99 3.51
CA LYS A 264 -23.08 -20.79 3.23
C LYS A 264 -24.45 -21.31 2.80
N ASP A 265 -25.21 -21.70 3.78
CA ASP A 265 -26.70 -21.64 3.72
C ASP A 265 -27.13 -20.33 4.38
#